data_adfcad62b4caca2b9660bffcbc2aaa97
#
_entry.id   adfcad62b4caca2b9660bffcbc2aaa97
#
_cell.length_a   1.000
_cell.length_b   1.000
_cell.length_c   1.000
_cell.angle_alpha   90.00
_cell.angle_beta   90.00
_cell.angle_gamma   90.00
#
_symmetry.space_group_name_H-M   'P 1'
#
loop_
_entity.id
_entity.type
_entity.pdbx_description
1 polymer ?
#
loop_
_entity_poly.entity_id
_entity_poly.type
_entity_poly.pdbx_seq_one_letter_code
_entity_poly.pdbx_strand_id
1 'polypeptide(L)'
;SRFDADIVVSNAHFAHTCLDLIPVDDRRRWTNRRVRKLDYSMSCFLIYLGVKKQYPQLKHHTLILSERYKELVGDIFDKKKLPDDFSMYVHAPTRTDSDMAPPGCESMYVLIPVPNLAGDTDWETMSEPYTDRVLTFLEEEFGLADLRECVEVLETFSPLDFKEQRNNYLGSAWGVEPRLTQTASFRPGNRNEDVEGLYIVGASTHP
;
A
#
# COMPACT_ATOMS: atom_id res chain seq x y z
N SER A 1 -25.05 -16.53 5.14
CA SER A 1 -26.24 -16.26 4.30
C SER A 1 -25.84 -16.44 2.85
N ARG A 2 -26.75 -16.94 2.01
CA ARG A 2 -26.58 -17.06 0.56
C ARG A 2 -27.50 -16.04 -0.11
N PHE A 3 -26.96 -15.37 -1.14
CA PHE A 3 -27.71 -14.45 -1.98
C PHE A 3 -27.53 -14.88 -3.44
N ASP A 4 -28.62 -14.94 -4.17
CA ASP A 4 -28.61 -15.21 -5.61
C ASP A 4 -28.66 -13.83 -6.33
N ALA A 5 -27.79 -13.62 -7.30
CA ALA A 5 -27.70 -12.38 -8.07
C ALA A 5 -27.25 -12.65 -9.51
N ASP A 6 -27.76 -11.86 -10.45
CA ASP A 6 -27.39 -11.94 -11.87
C ASP A 6 -26.01 -11.32 -12.13
N ILE A 7 -25.64 -10.33 -11.31
CA ILE A 7 -24.37 -9.60 -11.39
C ILE A 7 -23.74 -9.51 -10.02
N VAL A 8 -22.46 -9.86 -9.94
CA VAL A 8 -21.62 -9.72 -8.76
C VAL A 8 -20.43 -8.84 -9.09
N VAL A 9 -20.16 -7.82 -8.25
CA VAL A 9 -18.99 -6.95 -8.38
C VAL A 9 -18.08 -7.21 -7.19
N SER A 10 -16.88 -7.72 -7.46
CA SER A 10 -15.83 -7.91 -6.45
C SER A 10 -14.88 -6.72 -6.45
N ASN A 11 -14.82 -5.99 -5.33
CA ASN A 11 -13.79 -4.99 -5.04
C ASN A 11 -12.69 -5.55 -4.11
N ALA A 12 -12.65 -6.84 -3.90
CA ALA A 12 -11.56 -7.51 -3.20
C ALA A 12 -10.33 -7.60 -4.11
N HIS A 13 -9.17 -7.79 -3.49
CA HIS A 13 -7.93 -7.98 -4.25
C HIS A 13 -8.07 -9.10 -5.29
N PHE A 14 -7.62 -8.87 -6.54
CA PHE A 14 -7.79 -9.81 -7.64
C PHE A 14 -7.37 -11.24 -7.31
N ALA A 15 -6.18 -11.40 -6.72
CA ALA A 15 -5.71 -12.73 -6.35
C ALA A 15 -6.60 -13.39 -5.28
N HIS A 16 -7.06 -12.63 -4.28
CA HIS A 16 -7.99 -13.14 -3.28
C HIS A 16 -9.32 -13.55 -3.92
N THR A 17 -9.89 -12.71 -4.79
CA THR A 17 -11.10 -13.07 -5.54
C THR A 17 -10.92 -14.40 -6.29
N CYS A 18 -9.80 -14.57 -7.01
CA CYS A 18 -9.55 -15.79 -7.77
C CYS A 18 -9.22 -17.00 -6.88
N LEU A 19 -8.32 -16.84 -5.90
CA LEU A 19 -7.78 -17.99 -5.16
C LEU A 19 -8.72 -18.51 -4.09
N ASP A 20 -9.48 -17.61 -3.47
CA ASP A 20 -10.20 -17.89 -2.23
C ASP A 20 -11.73 -17.79 -2.39
N LEU A 21 -12.24 -16.99 -3.35
CA LEU A 21 -13.68 -16.78 -3.52
C LEU A 21 -14.29 -17.55 -4.70
N ILE A 22 -13.50 -17.90 -5.72
CA ILE A 22 -13.98 -18.67 -6.86
C ILE A 22 -13.47 -20.12 -6.74
N PRO A 23 -14.36 -21.14 -6.78
CA PRO A 23 -13.92 -22.54 -6.75
C PRO A 23 -12.91 -22.85 -7.86
N VAL A 24 -11.96 -23.74 -7.59
CA VAL A 24 -10.87 -24.06 -8.53
C VAL A 24 -11.41 -24.65 -9.85
N ASP A 25 -12.47 -25.42 -9.79
CA ASP A 25 -13.06 -26.08 -10.94
C ASP A 25 -13.80 -25.11 -11.89
N ASP A 26 -14.19 -23.95 -11.39
CA ASP A 26 -14.85 -22.89 -12.16
C ASP A 26 -13.84 -21.96 -12.84
N ARG A 27 -12.53 -22.18 -12.63
CA ARG A 27 -11.46 -21.33 -13.17
C ARG A 27 -10.64 -22.07 -14.24
N ARG A 28 -10.70 -21.59 -15.48
CA ARG A 28 -9.92 -22.11 -16.61
C ARG A 28 -8.77 -21.18 -16.98
N ARG A 29 -9.04 -19.87 -17.06
CA ARG A 29 -8.05 -18.84 -17.41
C ARG A 29 -7.19 -18.46 -16.20
N TRP A 30 -7.81 -18.18 -15.06
CA TRP A 30 -7.15 -17.71 -13.85
C TRP A 30 -6.90 -18.85 -12.86
N THR A 31 -6.15 -19.84 -13.30
CA THR A 31 -5.74 -20.99 -12.47
C THR A 31 -4.85 -20.53 -11.32
N ASN A 32 -4.79 -21.30 -10.22
CA ASN A 32 -3.90 -21.03 -9.08
C ASN A 32 -2.47 -20.77 -9.52
N ARG A 33 -1.94 -21.59 -10.44
CA ARG A 33 -0.58 -21.45 -10.97
C ARG A 33 -0.38 -20.09 -11.67
N ARG A 34 -1.35 -19.68 -12.49
CA ARG A 34 -1.26 -18.44 -13.26
C ARG A 34 -1.35 -17.22 -12.34
N VAL A 35 -2.32 -17.20 -11.41
CA VAL A 35 -2.47 -16.10 -10.42
C VAL A 35 -1.23 -15.96 -9.55
N ARG A 36 -0.71 -17.07 -9.01
CA ARG A 36 0.48 -17.05 -8.16
C ARG A 36 1.79 -16.69 -8.90
N LYS A 37 1.81 -16.82 -10.23
CA LYS A 37 2.97 -16.50 -11.07
C LYS A 37 3.02 -15.03 -11.52
N LEU A 38 1.94 -14.28 -11.32
CA LEU A 38 1.94 -12.84 -11.60
C LEU A 38 2.93 -12.11 -10.68
N ASP A 39 3.56 -11.09 -11.22
CA ASP A 39 4.31 -10.12 -10.42
C ASP A 39 3.33 -9.16 -9.75
N TYR A 40 3.46 -9.01 -8.44
CA TYR A 40 2.63 -8.11 -7.64
C TYR A 40 3.42 -6.85 -7.28
N SER A 41 2.71 -5.74 -7.20
CA SER A 41 3.30 -4.44 -6.89
C SER A 41 4.05 -4.45 -5.56
N MET A 42 4.89 -3.48 -5.36
CA MET A 42 5.41 -3.16 -4.04
C MET A 42 4.27 -2.98 -3.03
N SER A 43 4.62 -3.01 -1.77
CA SER A 43 3.76 -2.59 -0.66
C SER A 43 4.09 -1.16 -0.25
N CYS A 44 3.44 -0.70 0.80
CA CYS A 44 3.84 0.49 1.51
C CYS A 44 3.77 0.27 3.02
N PHE A 45 4.55 1.04 3.75
CA PHE A 45 4.43 1.20 5.18
C PHE A 45 3.80 2.57 5.44
N LEU A 46 2.72 2.58 6.20
CA LEU A 46 1.98 3.80 6.51
C LEU A 46 2.15 4.13 7.98
N ILE A 47 2.35 5.41 8.28
CA ILE A 47 2.32 5.95 9.64
C ILE A 47 1.27 7.04 9.66
N TYR A 48 0.22 6.87 10.44
CA TYR A 48 -0.81 7.87 10.67
C TYR A 48 -0.49 8.63 11.95
N LEU A 49 -0.51 9.95 11.89
CA LEU A 49 -0.12 10.84 12.98
C LEU A 49 -1.19 11.90 13.24
N GLY A 50 -1.59 12.02 14.49
CA GLY A 50 -2.27 13.18 15.04
C GLY A 50 -1.30 13.92 15.95
N VAL A 51 -0.99 15.19 15.65
CA VAL A 51 0.03 15.95 16.38
C VAL A 51 -0.50 17.26 16.90
N LYS A 52 -0.09 17.66 18.12
CA LYS A 52 -0.44 18.94 18.79
C LYS A 52 0.39 20.12 18.30
N LYS A 53 0.83 20.10 17.06
CA LYS A 53 1.66 21.15 16.46
C LYS A 53 1.38 21.21 14.98
N GLN A 54 1.48 22.40 14.40
CA GLN A 54 1.41 22.60 12.97
C GLN A 54 2.81 22.82 12.40
N TYR A 55 3.06 22.26 11.21
CA TYR A 55 4.33 22.37 10.50
C TYR A 55 4.16 23.17 9.20
N PRO A 56 4.36 24.51 9.22
CA PRO A 56 4.09 25.39 8.06
C PRO A 56 4.89 25.04 6.80
N GLN A 57 6.03 24.36 6.95
CA GLN A 57 6.84 23.88 5.84
C GLN A 57 6.19 22.75 5.04
N LEU A 58 5.29 21.99 5.65
CA LEU A 58 4.52 20.98 4.95
C LEU A 58 3.50 21.61 4.01
N LYS A 59 3.31 20.99 2.86
CA LYS A 59 2.20 21.24 1.96
C LYS A 59 1.14 20.15 2.15
N HIS A 60 -0.03 20.32 1.57
CA HIS A 60 -1.05 19.26 1.55
C HIS A 60 -0.45 17.93 1.05
N HIS A 61 0.37 18.02 0.02
CA HIS A 61 1.16 16.91 -0.52
C HIS A 61 2.64 17.29 -0.52
N THR A 62 3.45 16.52 0.17
CA THR A 62 4.91 16.69 0.23
C THR A 62 5.57 15.38 -0.18
N LEU A 63 6.46 15.44 -1.17
CA LEU A 63 7.28 14.30 -1.58
C LEU A 63 8.72 14.53 -1.09
N ILE A 64 9.26 13.55 -0.40
CA ILE A 64 10.65 13.49 0.02
C ILE A 64 11.29 12.35 -0.77
N LEU A 65 12.32 12.65 -1.55
CA LEU A 65 12.97 11.67 -2.42
C LEU A 65 14.39 11.41 -1.92
N SER A 66 14.75 10.14 -1.84
CA SER A 66 16.12 9.72 -1.58
C SER A 66 17.06 10.19 -2.69
N GLU A 67 18.29 10.55 -2.34
CA GLU A 67 19.35 10.82 -3.32
C GLU A 67 19.68 9.56 -4.14
N ARG A 68 19.52 8.37 -3.55
CA ARG A 68 19.71 7.06 -4.20
C ARG A 68 18.40 6.52 -4.82
N TYR A 69 17.52 7.39 -5.29
CA TYR A 69 16.17 7.00 -5.74
C TYR A 69 16.16 5.81 -6.71
N LYS A 70 17.09 5.75 -7.67
CA LYS A 70 17.16 4.67 -8.65
C LYS A 70 17.53 3.32 -8.00
N GLU A 71 18.50 3.33 -7.11
CA GLU A 71 18.93 2.16 -6.36
C GLU A 71 17.85 1.70 -5.40
N LEU A 72 17.17 2.64 -4.72
CA LEU A 72 16.05 2.38 -3.84
C LEU A 72 14.91 1.65 -4.58
N VAL A 73 14.56 2.10 -5.78
CA VAL A 73 13.59 1.42 -6.64
C VAL A 73 14.04 -0.01 -6.95
N GLY A 74 15.31 -0.22 -7.30
CA GLY A 74 15.88 -1.55 -7.53
C GLY A 74 15.85 -2.44 -6.27
N ASP A 75 16.12 -1.88 -5.09
CA ASP A 75 16.04 -2.61 -3.83
C ASP A 75 14.61 -3.10 -3.56
N ILE A 76 13.60 -2.24 -3.76
CA ILE A 76 12.19 -2.55 -3.52
C ILE A 76 11.64 -3.54 -4.54
N PHE A 77 11.82 -3.27 -5.85
CA PHE A 77 11.13 -4.00 -6.91
C PHE A 77 11.87 -5.25 -7.36
N ASP A 78 13.20 -5.19 -7.46
CA ASP A 78 13.98 -6.31 -8.02
C ASP A 78 14.53 -7.22 -6.91
N LYS A 79 15.17 -6.63 -5.89
CA LYS A 79 15.80 -7.38 -4.81
C LYS A 79 14.84 -7.75 -3.68
N LYS A 80 13.66 -7.12 -3.60
CA LYS A 80 12.68 -7.29 -2.52
C LYS A 80 13.28 -7.04 -1.14
N LYS A 81 14.24 -6.11 -1.06
CA LYS A 81 14.96 -5.75 0.17
C LYS A 81 14.45 -4.41 0.69
N LEU A 82 14.25 -4.33 2.02
CA LEU A 82 13.93 -3.07 2.67
C LEU A 82 15.14 -2.13 2.58
N PRO A 83 15.00 -0.93 1.96
CA PRO A 83 16.10 0.03 1.85
C PRO A 83 16.50 0.62 3.21
N ASP A 84 17.76 1.05 3.30
CA ASP A 84 18.24 1.79 4.47
C ASP A 84 17.88 3.27 4.43
N ASP A 85 17.58 3.81 3.26
CA ASP A 85 17.14 5.18 3.02
C ASP A 85 15.65 5.25 2.66
N PHE A 86 15.10 6.47 2.61
CA PHE A 86 13.67 6.67 2.41
C PHE A 86 13.40 7.50 1.15
N SER A 87 12.37 7.09 0.42
CA SER A 87 11.52 8.01 -0.32
C SER A 87 10.14 7.91 0.28
N MET A 88 9.48 9.03 0.53
CA MET A 88 8.20 9.02 1.20
C MET A 88 7.28 10.13 0.70
N TYR A 89 6.00 9.91 0.88
CA TYR A 89 4.96 10.90 0.68
C TYR A 89 4.35 11.25 2.03
N VAL A 90 4.34 12.54 2.33
CA VAL A 90 3.67 13.08 3.52
C VAL A 90 2.41 13.81 3.08
N HIS A 91 1.28 13.40 3.63
CA HIS A 91 -0.03 14.01 3.40
C HIS A 91 -0.45 14.78 4.66
N ALA A 92 -0.71 16.07 4.52
CA ALA A 92 -1.17 16.94 5.59
C ALA A 92 -2.44 17.69 5.15
N PRO A 93 -3.64 17.05 5.23
CA PRO A 93 -4.89 17.61 4.73
C PRO A 93 -5.30 18.89 5.46
N THR A 94 -4.89 19.08 6.69
CA THR A 94 -5.11 20.29 7.47
C THR A 94 -4.57 21.57 6.82
N ARG A 95 -3.64 21.42 5.84
CA ARG A 95 -3.15 22.57 5.03
C ARG A 95 -4.20 23.17 4.13
N THR A 96 -5.25 22.46 3.79
CA THR A 96 -6.35 22.94 2.92
C THR A 96 -7.71 22.87 3.60
N ASP A 97 -7.87 22.02 4.61
CA ASP A 97 -9.10 21.85 5.37
C ASP A 97 -8.77 21.78 6.86
N SER A 98 -9.00 22.91 7.55
CA SER A 98 -8.70 23.05 8.98
C SER A 98 -9.54 22.14 9.88
N ASP A 99 -10.67 21.63 9.38
CA ASP A 99 -11.59 20.77 10.14
C ASP A 99 -11.10 19.31 10.24
N MET A 100 -10.00 19.00 9.52
CA MET A 100 -9.37 17.66 9.57
C MET A 100 -8.56 17.40 10.85
N ALA A 101 -8.40 18.40 11.74
CA ALA A 101 -7.81 18.24 13.07
C ALA A 101 -8.35 19.33 14.02
N PRO A 102 -8.24 19.15 15.35
CA PRO A 102 -8.54 20.19 16.32
C PRO A 102 -7.71 21.46 16.08
N PRO A 103 -8.18 22.64 16.53
CA PRO A 103 -7.44 23.90 16.36
C PRO A 103 -6.01 23.81 16.90
N GLY A 104 -5.04 24.21 16.09
CA GLY A 104 -3.62 24.16 16.42
C GLY A 104 -2.94 22.80 16.24
N CYS A 105 -3.72 21.77 15.95
CA CYS A 105 -3.24 20.43 15.67
C CYS A 105 -3.08 20.16 14.16
N GLU A 106 -2.46 19.05 13.81
CA GLU A 106 -2.31 18.58 12.45
C GLU A 106 -2.60 17.08 12.37
N SER A 107 -3.37 16.69 11.36
CA SER A 107 -3.53 15.31 10.95
C SER A 107 -2.62 15.06 9.76
N MET A 108 -1.84 14.00 9.79
CA MET A 108 -1.00 13.63 8.66
C MET A 108 -0.83 12.12 8.55
N TYR A 109 -0.48 11.66 7.37
CA TYR A 109 0.09 10.33 7.23
C TYR A 109 1.35 10.36 6.35
N VAL A 110 2.24 9.43 6.66
CA VAL A 110 3.47 9.18 5.91
C VAL A 110 3.34 7.86 5.19
N LEU A 111 3.53 7.85 3.88
CA LEU A 111 3.54 6.66 3.06
C LEU A 111 4.95 6.41 2.57
N ILE A 112 5.50 5.26 2.92
CA ILE A 112 6.85 4.83 2.50
C ILE A 112 6.71 3.60 1.61
N PRO A 113 7.15 3.65 0.35
CA PRO A 113 7.25 2.46 -0.50
C PRO A 113 8.21 1.44 0.11
N VAL A 114 7.75 0.19 0.23
CA VAL A 114 8.55 -0.91 0.77
C VAL A 114 8.30 -2.18 -0.05
N PRO A 115 9.18 -3.19 0.00
CA PRO A 115 8.93 -4.48 -0.63
C PRO A 115 7.63 -5.10 -0.15
N ASN A 116 6.97 -5.86 -1.03
CA ASN A 116 5.89 -6.74 -0.61
C ASN A 116 6.44 -7.97 0.15
N LEU A 117 5.56 -8.80 0.67
CA LEU A 117 5.92 -9.98 1.49
C LEU A 117 6.60 -11.13 0.70
N ALA A 118 7.03 -10.90 -0.53
CA ALA A 118 7.97 -11.79 -1.20
C ALA A 118 9.43 -11.53 -0.78
N GLY A 119 9.69 -10.43 -0.08
CA GLY A 119 10.98 -10.15 0.57
C GLY A 119 11.08 -10.79 1.95
N ASP A 120 12.25 -10.66 2.56
CA ASP A 120 12.60 -11.34 3.83
C ASP A 120 12.33 -10.48 5.09
N THR A 121 11.70 -9.32 4.94
CA THR A 121 11.42 -8.43 6.07
C THR A 121 10.33 -9.00 6.96
N ASP A 122 10.67 -9.26 8.21
CA ASP A 122 9.72 -9.64 9.25
C ASP A 122 9.06 -8.37 9.83
N TRP A 123 7.83 -8.09 9.40
CA TRP A 123 7.09 -6.90 9.81
C TRP A 123 6.50 -6.99 11.22
N GLU A 124 6.42 -8.17 11.83
CA GLU A 124 6.04 -8.28 13.24
C GLU A 124 7.08 -7.64 14.16
N THR A 125 8.36 -7.82 13.82
CA THR A 125 9.48 -7.30 14.60
C THR A 125 10.04 -5.99 14.05
N MET A 126 9.87 -5.68 12.76
CA MET A 126 10.46 -4.53 12.10
C MET A 126 9.59 -3.27 12.18
N SER A 127 8.28 -3.38 12.36
CA SER A 127 7.36 -2.22 12.28
C SER A 127 7.71 -1.11 13.28
N GLU A 128 8.00 -1.46 14.53
CA GLU A 128 8.36 -0.48 15.57
C GLU A 128 9.74 0.18 15.31
N PRO A 129 10.84 -0.58 15.11
CA PRO A 129 12.13 0.04 14.76
C PRO A 129 12.08 0.86 13.46
N TYR A 130 11.31 0.44 12.48
CA TYR A 130 11.18 1.17 11.22
C TYR A 130 10.43 2.50 11.41
N THR A 131 9.36 2.48 12.21
CA THR A 131 8.63 3.71 12.61
C THR A 131 9.57 4.68 13.31
N ASP A 132 10.36 4.19 14.26
CA ASP A 132 11.32 5.01 14.99
C ASP A 132 12.34 5.68 14.07
N ARG A 133 12.91 4.95 13.11
CA ARG A 133 13.81 5.50 12.09
C ARG A 133 13.16 6.57 11.22
N VAL A 134 11.91 6.36 10.80
CA VAL A 134 11.17 7.33 9.98
C VAL A 134 10.89 8.60 10.77
N LEU A 135 10.46 8.49 12.02
CA LEU A 135 10.23 9.65 12.88
C LEU A 135 11.53 10.42 13.15
N THR A 136 12.64 9.73 13.40
CA THR A 136 13.96 10.36 13.55
C THR A 136 14.34 11.15 12.29
N PHE A 137 14.19 10.56 11.12
CA PHE A 137 14.46 11.24 9.85
C PHE A 137 13.57 12.49 9.66
N LEU A 138 12.28 12.37 9.93
CA LEU A 138 11.34 13.50 9.80
C LEU A 138 11.68 14.64 10.77
N GLU A 139 12.15 14.33 11.96
CA GLU A 139 12.49 15.29 13.01
C GLU A 139 13.86 15.95 12.76
N GLU A 140 14.89 15.15 12.54
CA GLU A 140 16.28 15.62 12.50
C GLU A 140 16.72 16.08 11.10
N GLU A 141 16.33 15.37 10.04
CA GLU A 141 16.78 15.65 8.68
C GLU A 141 15.77 16.49 7.89
N PHE A 142 14.47 16.19 8.02
CA PHE A 142 13.43 16.95 7.33
C PHE A 142 12.97 18.20 8.12
N GLY A 143 13.29 18.28 9.40
CA GLY A 143 13.11 19.48 10.24
C GLY A 143 11.69 19.64 10.80
N LEU A 144 10.96 18.54 11.05
CA LEU A 144 9.72 18.57 11.83
C LEU A 144 10.04 18.57 13.32
N ALA A 145 10.64 19.65 13.81
CA ALA A 145 11.13 19.77 15.17
C ALA A 145 10.08 19.40 16.22
N ASP A 146 10.48 18.67 17.26
CA ASP A 146 9.66 18.19 18.38
C ASP A 146 8.49 17.27 17.93
N LEU A 147 8.62 16.59 16.77
CA LEU A 147 7.55 15.76 16.22
C LEU A 147 7.10 14.71 17.23
N ARG A 148 8.04 13.95 17.80
CA ARG A 148 7.76 12.87 18.75
C ARG A 148 7.06 13.37 20.01
N GLU A 149 7.47 14.53 20.55
CA GLU A 149 6.88 15.12 21.73
C GLU A 149 5.45 15.63 21.49
N CYS A 150 5.14 15.97 20.24
CA CYS A 150 3.84 16.49 19.84
C CYS A 150 2.86 15.40 19.36
N VAL A 151 3.30 14.16 19.16
CA VAL A 151 2.43 13.05 18.74
C VAL A 151 1.46 12.67 19.84
N GLU A 152 0.16 12.71 19.53
CA GLU A 152 -0.92 12.17 20.38
C GLU A 152 -1.49 10.86 19.87
N VAL A 153 -1.53 10.71 18.55
CA VAL A 153 -2.02 9.51 17.89
C VAL A 153 -0.93 9.03 16.93
N LEU A 154 -0.59 7.77 17.05
CA LEU A 154 0.31 7.08 16.14
C LEU A 154 -0.26 5.69 15.86
N GLU A 155 -0.56 5.45 14.59
CA GLU A 155 -0.99 4.15 14.08
C GLU A 155 -0.15 3.78 12.86
N THR A 156 0.20 2.52 12.74
CA THR A 156 0.96 2.02 11.60
C THR A 156 0.16 1.01 10.80
N PHE A 157 0.48 0.89 9.52
CA PHE A 157 -0.10 -0.11 8.65
C PHE A 157 1.00 -0.67 7.74
N SER A 158 1.36 -1.90 7.98
CA SER A 158 2.48 -2.61 7.36
C SER A 158 2.04 -3.47 6.16
N PRO A 159 2.96 -4.03 5.37
CA PRO A 159 2.65 -5.05 4.39
C PRO A 159 1.91 -6.28 4.96
N LEU A 160 2.14 -6.61 6.22
CA LEU A 160 1.43 -7.69 6.90
C LEU A 160 -0.04 -7.33 7.09
N ASP A 161 -0.33 -6.09 7.50
CA ASP A 161 -1.70 -5.59 7.65
C ASP A 161 -2.46 -5.54 6.31
N PHE A 162 -1.79 -5.17 5.21
CA PHE A 162 -2.38 -5.28 3.88
C PHE A 162 -2.80 -6.71 3.55
N LYS A 163 -1.99 -7.70 3.93
CA LYS A 163 -2.32 -9.12 3.72
C LYS A 163 -3.48 -9.56 4.62
N GLU A 164 -3.40 -9.27 5.92
CA GLU A 164 -4.31 -9.84 6.92
C GLU A 164 -5.64 -9.13 7.01
N GLN A 165 -5.63 -7.80 6.93
CA GLN A 165 -6.85 -6.99 7.08
C GLN A 165 -7.52 -6.67 5.74
N ARG A 166 -6.77 -6.69 4.63
CA ARG A 166 -7.27 -6.36 3.28
C ARG A 166 -7.26 -7.54 2.31
N ASN A 167 -6.77 -8.70 2.73
CA ASN A 167 -6.60 -9.88 1.90
C ASN A 167 -5.74 -9.62 0.63
N ASN A 168 -4.82 -8.67 0.70
CA ASN A 168 -3.95 -8.35 -0.42
C ASN A 168 -2.88 -9.43 -0.56
N TYR A 169 -2.85 -10.09 -1.71
CA TYR A 169 -1.86 -11.15 -1.97
C TYR A 169 -0.44 -10.59 -1.86
N LEU A 170 0.40 -11.26 -1.08
CA LEU A 170 1.75 -10.81 -0.70
C LEU A 170 1.79 -9.40 -0.07
N GLY A 171 0.70 -8.94 0.53
CA GLY A 171 0.63 -7.60 1.09
C GLY A 171 0.86 -6.47 0.09
N SER A 172 0.68 -6.72 -1.21
CA SER A 172 0.88 -5.71 -2.25
C SER A 172 -0.15 -4.58 -2.14
N ALA A 173 0.30 -3.32 -2.20
CA ALA A 173 -0.60 -2.18 -2.02
C ALA A 173 -1.49 -1.91 -3.25
N TRP A 174 -0.98 -2.17 -4.47
CA TRP A 174 -1.65 -1.83 -5.73
C TRP A 174 -1.92 -3.04 -6.65
N GLY A 175 -1.95 -4.24 -6.08
CA GLY A 175 -2.30 -5.46 -6.81
C GLY A 175 -1.25 -5.88 -7.84
N VAL A 176 -1.69 -6.26 -9.05
CA VAL A 176 -0.80 -6.74 -10.11
C VAL A 176 0.12 -5.61 -10.58
N GLU A 177 1.44 -5.86 -10.62
CA GLU A 177 2.43 -4.89 -11.06
C GLU A 177 2.22 -4.53 -12.54
N PRO A 178 2.28 -3.23 -12.92
CA PRO A 178 2.05 -2.78 -14.30
C PRO A 178 3.29 -2.97 -15.20
N ARG A 179 3.81 -4.18 -15.29
CA ARG A 179 4.87 -4.55 -16.25
C ARG A 179 4.30 -4.66 -17.65
N LEU A 180 5.12 -4.47 -18.68
CA LEU A 180 4.69 -4.56 -20.09
C LEU A 180 3.98 -5.89 -20.40
N THR A 181 4.42 -6.98 -19.79
CA THR A 181 3.81 -8.32 -19.94
C THR A 181 2.55 -8.56 -19.12
N GLN A 182 2.17 -7.60 -18.28
CA GLN A 182 1.03 -7.66 -17.35
C GLN A 182 0.14 -6.42 -17.41
N THR A 183 0.29 -5.59 -18.45
CA THR A 183 -0.50 -4.38 -18.65
C THR A 183 -1.38 -4.51 -19.91
N ALA A 184 -2.24 -3.54 -20.15
CA ALA A 184 -3.19 -3.53 -21.26
C ALA A 184 -3.96 -4.87 -21.36
N SER A 185 -4.01 -5.51 -22.52
CA SER A 185 -4.73 -6.76 -22.77
C SER A 185 -4.21 -7.99 -21.99
N PHE A 186 -3.04 -7.89 -21.36
CA PHE A 186 -2.49 -8.96 -20.51
C PHE A 186 -2.90 -8.83 -19.05
N ARG A 187 -3.42 -7.67 -18.64
CA ARG A 187 -3.92 -7.43 -17.30
C ARG A 187 -5.29 -8.10 -17.12
N PRO A 188 -5.66 -8.54 -15.90
CA PRO A 188 -7.03 -9.00 -15.64
C PRO A 188 -8.05 -7.95 -16.08
N GLY A 189 -9.05 -8.36 -16.86
CA GLY A 189 -10.14 -7.48 -17.26
C GLY A 189 -11.15 -7.21 -16.13
N ASN A 190 -11.96 -6.18 -16.27
CA ASN A 190 -13.05 -5.93 -15.33
C ASN A 190 -14.12 -7.02 -15.38
N ARG A 191 -14.44 -7.55 -16.55
CA ARG A 191 -15.31 -8.71 -16.68
C ARG A 191 -14.48 -9.97 -16.48
N ASN A 192 -14.86 -10.80 -15.51
CA ASN A 192 -14.18 -12.06 -15.26
C ASN A 192 -14.38 -13.00 -16.44
N GLU A 193 -13.31 -13.64 -16.90
CA GLU A 193 -13.33 -14.51 -18.07
C GLU A 193 -13.73 -15.96 -17.75
N ASP A 194 -13.75 -16.32 -16.47
CA ASP A 194 -14.07 -17.68 -16.02
C ASP A 194 -15.50 -17.80 -15.49
N VAL A 195 -16.06 -16.73 -14.92
CA VAL A 195 -17.37 -16.72 -14.26
C VAL A 195 -18.27 -15.67 -14.90
N GLU A 196 -19.37 -16.10 -15.50
CA GLU A 196 -20.36 -15.19 -16.08
C GLU A 196 -21.04 -14.36 -15.01
N GLY A 197 -21.31 -13.08 -15.31
CA GLY A 197 -21.93 -12.15 -14.36
C GLY A 197 -20.99 -11.63 -13.27
N LEU A 198 -19.74 -12.11 -13.18
CA LEU A 198 -18.74 -11.61 -12.23
C LEU A 198 -17.91 -10.49 -12.85
N TYR A 199 -17.85 -9.37 -12.13
CA TYR A 199 -16.98 -8.24 -12.44
C TYR A 199 -15.98 -8.01 -11.30
N ILE A 200 -14.75 -7.65 -11.65
CA ILE A 200 -13.67 -7.35 -10.70
C ILE A 200 -13.25 -5.91 -10.93
N VAL A 201 -13.18 -5.13 -9.85
CA VAL A 201 -12.79 -3.72 -9.88
C VAL A 201 -11.63 -3.46 -8.91
N GLY A 202 -10.86 -2.42 -9.18
CA GLY A 202 -9.74 -2.02 -8.34
C GLY A 202 -8.41 -1.98 -9.08
N ALA A 203 -7.33 -1.76 -8.35
CA ALA A 203 -5.99 -1.48 -8.90
C ALA A 203 -5.37 -2.64 -9.70
N SER A 204 -5.87 -3.88 -9.55
CA SER A 204 -5.35 -5.06 -10.27
C SER A 204 -5.93 -5.27 -11.65
N THR A 205 -7.01 -4.57 -12.01
CA THR A 205 -7.73 -4.79 -13.27
C THR A 205 -7.40 -3.71 -14.29
N HIS A 206 -7.62 -4.03 -15.57
CA HIS A 206 -7.58 -3.04 -16.64
C HIS A 206 -8.88 -2.24 -16.60
N PRO A 207 -8.83 -0.89 -16.62
CA PRO A 207 -10.01 -0.05 -16.74
C PRO A 207 -10.72 -0.24 -18.08
#